data_1c4b8755e11f8ae94c22296b5744cde7
#
_entry.id   1c4b8755e11f8ae94c22296b5744cde7
#
_cell.length_a   1.000
_cell.length_b   1.000
_cell.length_c   1.000
_cell.angle_alpha   90.00
_cell.angle_beta   90.00
_cell.angle_gamma   90.00
#
_symmetry.space_group_name_H-M   'P 1'
#
loop_
_entity.id
_entity.type
_entity.pdbx_description
1 polymer ?
#
loop_
_entity_poly.entity_id
_entity_poly.type
_entity_poly.pdbx_seq_one_letter_code
_entity_poly.pdbx_strand_id
1 'polypeptide(L)'
;MVTMKDIAQAIERQAPLQLQESWDNCGLQVGSMSSTVQRVLTALDVTSEVVAEAIEEHVDVIVTHHPMIFKGIKSINTDTMQGKMIGNLLCHGINVYSAHTNLDVTAGGLNDEVARRLGLQGIQGLEETGRDVAYKVAVYVPVTHSEQLRQAMGDVGAGHIGMYSHCSFSVAGEGRFLPLEGTNPFIGHVGSIETVQEERIETVVPKKLLGAVLGAMEQVHPYEEIAYDIVALENACDAHYIGRIGNLPQPLSIEDFKEVLQSVFPHSQLRWGGAKPSSIQRIGLCTGSGAEFIKIAAKKKADVYITGDVKYHDMQLAKELGITVVDAGHYGTEYMSQTLLKQMIEKSFTADEVEVIESNVQRDFFFKV
;
A
#
# COMPACT_ATOMS: atom_id res chain seq x y z
N MET A 1 -12.02 -20.50 12.56
CA MET A 1 -11.81 -19.34 13.46
C MET A 1 -10.88 -18.38 12.76
N VAL A 2 -11.24 -17.12 12.68
CA VAL A 2 -10.42 -16.06 12.07
C VAL A 2 -9.25 -15.75 12.98
N THR A 3 -8.06 -15.52 12.43
CA THR A 3 -6.85 -15.17 13.15
C THR A 3 -6.43 -13.73 12.87
N MET A 4 -5.54 -13.17 13.68
CA MET A 4 -4.92 -11.86 13.43
C MET A 4 -4.23 -11.82 12.05
N LYS A 5 -3.65 -12.93 11.62
CA LYS A 5 -3.06 -13.06 10.28
C LYS A 5 -4.10 -12.89 9.18
N ASP A 6 -5.30 -13.41 9.35
CA ASP A 6 -6.38 -13.28 8.36
C ASP A 6 -6.88 -11.83 8.28
N ILE A 7 -6.98 -11.13 9.44
CA ILE A 7 -7.30 -9.70 9.48
C ILE A 7 -6.21 -8.87 8.79
N ALA A 8 -4.94 -9.13 9.10
CA ALA A 8 -3.81 -8.47 8.42
C ALA A 8 -3.88 -8.67 6.90
N GLN A 9 -4.10 -9.90 6.43
CA GLN A 9 -4.24 -10.21 5.01
C GLN A 9 -5.43 -9.51 4.36
N ALA A 10 -6.56 -9.34 5.06
CA ALA A 10 -7.71 -8.60 4.55
C ALA A 10 -7.36 -7.14 4.25
N ILE A 11 -6.59 -6.50 5.14
CA ILE A 11 -6.10 -5.13 4.97
C ILE A 11 -5.02 -5.09 3.88
N GLU A 12 -4.04 -5.99 3.93
CA GLU A 12 -2.89 -6.01 3.03
C GLU A 12 -3.24 -6.36 1.57
N ARG A 13 -4.38 -6.99 1.30
CA ARG A 13 -4.88 -7.17 -0.08
C ARG A 13 -5.11 -5.84 -0.79
N GLN A 14 -5.53 -4.81 -0.07
CA GLN A 14 -5.77 -3.47 -0.61
C GLN A 14 -4.61 -2.52 -0.31
N ALA A 15 -4.04 -2.58 0.87
CA ALA A 15 -2.92 -1.75 1.34
C ALA A 15 -1.69 -2.60 1.72
N PRO A 16 -0.97 -3.17 0.74
CA PRO A 16 0.20 -4.02 0.99
C PRO A 16 1.29 -3.30 1.80
N LEU A 17 1.92 -3.99 2.75
CA LEU A 17 3.00 -3.41 3.58
C LEU A 17 4.20 -2.89 2.76
N GLN A 18 4.42 -3.42 1.55
CA GLN A 18 5.49 -2.97 0.65
C GLN A 18 5.31 -1.52 0.16
N LEU A 19 4.09 -0.95 0.28
CA LEU A 19 3.79 0.43 -0.08
C LEU A 19 4.12 1.43 1.02
N GLN A 20 4.50 0.97 2.22
CA GLN A 20 4.86 1.87 3.32
C GLN A 20 6.14 2.64 2.99
N GLU A 21 6.20 3.87 3.47
CA GLU A 21 7.42 4.68 3.42
C GLU A 21 8.55 4.03 4.23
N SER A 22 9.80 4.22 3.81
CA SER A 22 10.96 3.55 4.41
C SER A 22 11.22 3.89 5.89
N TRP A 23 10.67 4.99 6.37
CA TRP A 23 10.76 5.48 7.75
C TRP A 23 9.59 5.05 8.63
N ASP A 24 8.55 4.44 8.02
CA ASP A 24 7.29 4.10 8.67
C ASP A 24 7.33 2.72 9.34
N ASN A 25 6.30 2.41 10.16
CA ASN A 25 6.16 1.17 10.90
C ASN A 25 4.73 0.64 10.83
N CYS A 26 4.29 0.20 9.64
CA CYS A 26 3.00 -0.45 9.45
C CYS A 26 3.01 -1.92 9.92
N GLY A 27 1.83 -2.50 10.06
CA GLY A 27 1.66 -3.91 10.42
C GLY A 27 1.37 -4.14 11.91
N LEU A 28 1.66 -5.33 12.39
CA LEU A 28 1.42 -5.71 13.79
C LEU A 28 2.36 -4.95 14.72
N GLN A 29 1.77 -4.18 15.64
CA GLN A 29 2.49 -3.36 16.62
C GLN A 29 2.61 -4.05 17.99
N VAL A 30 1.53 -4.71 18.43
CA VAL A 30 1.43 -5.43 19.69
C VAL A 30 0.64 -6.71 19.47
N GLY A 31 1.05 -7.82 20.07
CA GLY A 31 0.31 -9.07 20.07
C GLY A 31 0.91 -10.17 19.18
N SER A 32 0.08 -11.05 18.64
CA SER A 32 0.50 -12.22 17.86
C SER A 32 -0.37 -12.45 16.63
N MET A 33 0.24 -12.75 15.48
CA MET A 33 -0.46 -13.11 14.24
C MET A 33 -1.31 -14.39 14.36
N SER A 34 -1.04 -15.23 15.36
CA SER A 34 -1.79 -16.48 15.60
C SER A 34 -2.99 -16.29 16.57
N SER A 35 -3.18 -15.10 17.14
CA SER A 35 -4.32 -14.82 18.03
C SER A 35 -5.63 -14.97 17.26
N THR A 36 -6.63 -15.59 17.89
CA THR A 36 -8.01 -15.65 17.37
C THR A 36 -8.65 -14.27 17.47
N VAL A 37 -9.41 -13.87 16.46
CA VAL A 37 -10.10 -12.59 16.38
C VAL A 37 -11.57 -12.83 16.08
N GLN A 38 -12.45 -12.28 16.91
CA GLN A 38 -13.91 -12.25 16.75
C GLN A 38 -14.41 -10.80 16.68
N ARG A 39 -13.73 -9.86 17.38
CA ARG A 39 -14.15 -8.46 17.45
C ARG A 39 -12.99 -7.51 17.20
N VAL A 40 -13.21 -6.56 16.30
CA VAL A 40 -12.23 -5.56 15.84
C VAL A 40 -12.73 -4.16 16.17
N LEU A 41 -11.86 -3.31 16.73
CA LEU A 41 -12.10 -1.88 16.89
C LEU A 41 -11.24 -1.12 15.88
N THR A 42 -11.85 -0.28 15.03
CA THR A 42 -11.10 0.62 14.15
C THR A 42 -11.02 2.03 14.73
N ALA A 43 -9.84 2.65 14.65
CA ALA A 43 -9.60 4.01 15.14
C ALA A 43 -8.55 4.73 14.27
N LEU A 44 -8.36 6.04 14.46
CA LEU A 44 -7.25 6.79 13.87
C LEU A 44 -5.95 6.54 14.68
N ASP A 45 -6.04 6.74 16.00
CA ASP A 45 -4.91 6.64 16.93
C ASP A 45 -5.16 5.59 18.03
N VAL A 46 -4.09 5.04 18.60
CA VAL A 46 -4.13 4.28 19.86
C VAL A 46 -3.91 5.25 21.01
N THR A 47 -4.99 5.76 21.59
CA THR A 47 -4.95 6.60 22.80
C THR A 47 -5.29 5.78 24.06
N SER A 48 -5.09 6.37 25.25
CA SER A 48 -5.50 5.74 26.51
C SER A 48 -7.00 5.47 26.55
N GLU A 49 -7.80 6.37 25.98
CA GLU A 49 -9.25 6.26 25.89
C GLU A 49 -9.65 5.13 24.93
N VAL A 50 -9.00 5.02 23.77
CA VAL A 50 -9.23 3.94 22.80
C VAL A 50 -8.85 2.58 23.38
N VAL A 51 -7.75 2.50 24.14
CA VAL A 51 -7.38 1.27 24.85
C VAL A 51 -8.42 0.91 25.92
N ALA A 52 -8.95 1.89 26.66
CA ALA A 52 -10.00 1.65 27.65
C ALA A 52 -11.30 1.17 27.00
N GLU A 53 -11.73 1.83 25.88
CA GLU A 53 -12.88 1.40 25.06
C GLU A 53 -12.69 -0.03 24.56
N ALA A 54 -11.51 -0.37 24.03
CA ALA A 54 -11.20 -1.71 23.54
C ALA A 54 -11.31 -2.79 24.64
N ILE A 55 -10.92 -2.47 25.86
CA ILE A 55 -11.07 -3.38 27.02
C ILE A 55 -12.55 -3.54 27.40
N GLU A 56 -13.30 -2.43 27.48
CA GLU A 56 -14.73 -2.43 27.83
C GLU A 56 -15.57 -3.18 26.78
N GLU A 57 -15.27 -2.98 25.52
CA GLU A 57 -15.93 -3.61 24.38
C GLU A 57 -15.43 -5.05 24.11
N HIS A 58 -14.48 -5.55 24.89
CA HIS A 58 -13.91 -6.90 24.77
C HIS A 58 -13.41 -7.20 23.34
N VAL A 59 -12.69 -6.26 22.70
CA VAL A 59 -12.15 -6.49 21.36
C VAL A 59 -10.85 -7.30 21.40
N ASP A 60 -10.58 -8.04 20.34
CA ASP A 60 -9.37 -8.85 20.19
C ASP A 60 -8.24 -8.10 19.49
N VAL A 61 -8.60 -7.06 18.70
CA VAL A 61 -7.62 -6.23 17.99
C VAL A 61 -8.12 -4.81 17.77
N ILE A 62 -7.22 -3.84 17.96
CA ILE A 62 -7.38 -2.45 17.53
C ILE A 62 -6.66 -2.30 16.19
N VAL A 63 -7.38 -1.89 15.15
CA VAL A 63 -6.82 -1.57 13.83
C VAL A 63 -6.82 -0.06 13.65
N THR A 64 -5.63 0.53 13.45
CA THR A 64 -5.47 1.98 13.35
C THR A 64 -4.81 2.42 12.05
N HIS A 65 -4.98 3.70 11.73
CA HIS A 65 -4.17 4.36 10.73
C HIS A 65 -2.78 4.66 11.30
N HIS A 66 -2.69 5.42 12.37
CA HIS A 66 -1.41 5.78 12.97
C HIS A 66 -0.78 4.62 13.74
N PRO A 67 0.53 4.37 13.56
CA PRO A 67 1.23 3.35 14.33
C PRO A 67 1.43 3.79 15.79
N MET A 68 1.04 2.93 16.73
CA MET A 68 1.28 3.15 18.15
C MET A 68 2.78 3.22 18.48
N ILE A 69 3.58 2.43 17.77
CA ILE A 69 5.04 2.36 17.90
C ILE A 69 5.66 2.92 16.61
N PHE A 70 5.73 4.25 16.50
CA PHE A 70 6.33 4.91 15.34
C PHE A 70 7.85 4.73 15.27
N LYS A 71 8.52 4.84 16.42
CA LYS A 71 9.96 4.58 16.54
C LYS A 71 10.19 3.39 17.45
N GLY A 72 11.12 2.52 17.09
CA GLY A 72 11.48 1.35 17.88
C GLY A 72 11.72 1.69 19.35
N ILE A 73 11.07 0.95 20.25
CA ILE A 73 11.18 1.11 21.71
C ILE A 73 12.32 0.23 22.25
N LYS A 74 13.06 0.75 23.23
CA LYS A 74 14.16 0.02 23.88
C LYS A 74 13.72 -0.71 25.15
N SER A 75 12.61 -0.30 25.75
CA SER A 75 12.06 -0.89 26.98
C SER A 75 10.57 -0.60 27.08
N ILE A 76 9.83 -1.48 27.75
CA ILE A 76 8.43 -1.26 28.12
C ILE A 76 8.44 -0.92 29.61
N ASN A 77 8.30 0.37 29.94
CA ASN A 77 8.19 0.82 31.33
C ASN A 77 6.75 1.26 31.60
N THR A 78 6.05 0.53 32.44
CA THR A 78 4.64 0.76 32.79
C THR A 78 4.38 2.04 33.61
N ASP A 79 5.42 2.76 34.04
CA ASP A 79 5.29 4.10 34.62
C ASP A 79 5.08 5.18 33.55
N THR A 80 5.43 4.90 32.29
CA THR A 80 5.17 5.79 31.16
C THR A 80 3.79 5.54 30.56
N MET A 81 3.19 6.56 29.91
CA MET A 81 1.89 6.42 29.24
C MET A 81 1.92 5.29 28.18
N GLN A 82 2.90 5.31 27.29
CA GLN A 82 3.03 4.29 26.24
C GLN A 82 3.24 2.89 26.82
N GLY A 83 4.13 2.75 27.81
CA GLY A 83 4.37 1.45 28.44
C GLY A 83 3.15 0.92 29.20
N LYS A 84 2.35 1.81 29.83
CA LYS A 84 1.09 1.45 30.49
C LYS A 84 0.04 0.97 29.46
N MET A 85 -0.08 1.66 28.33
CA MET A 85 -0.98 1.22 27.24
C MET A 85 -0.57 -0.15 26.69
N ILE A 86 0.72 -0.36 26.38
CA ILE A 86 1.23 -1.66 25.92
C ILE A 86 0.98 -2.75 26.98
N GLY A 87 1.24 -2.47 28.27
CA GLY A 87 0.98 -3.39 29.35
C GLY A 87 -0.50 -3.79 29.44
N ASN A 88 -1.42 -2.83 29.34
CA ASN A 88 -2.86 -3.09 29.35
C ASN A 88 -3.28 -3.95 28.16
N LEU A 89 -2.81 -3.63 26.95
CA LEU A 89 -3.10 -4.40 25.74
C LEU A 89 -2.65 -5.87 25.89
N LEU A 90 -1.42 -6.09 26.33
CA LEU A 90 -0.87 -7.44 26.53
C LEU A 90 -1.60 -8.21 27.62
N CYS A 91 -1.95 -7.55 28.75
CA CYS A 91 -2.69 -8.19 29.85
C CYS A 91 -4.11 -8.64 29.46
N HIS A 92 -4.73 -7.92 28.51
CA HIS A 92 -6.08 -8.26 28.02
C HIS A 92 -6.07 -9.05 26.72
N GLY A 93 -4.88 -9.40 26.19
CA GLY A 93 -4.75 -10.16 24.94
C GLY A 93 -5.14 -9.39 23.68
N ILE A 94 -5.18 -8.05 23.75
CA ILE A 94 -5.60 -7.18 22.64
C ILE A 94 -4.41 -6.93 21.71
N ASN A 95 -4.57 -7.24 20.43
CA ASN A 95 -3.59 -6.96 19.40
C ASN A 95 -3.72 -5.51 18.91
N VAL A 96 -2.66 -4.95 18.34
CA VAL A 96 -2.68 -3.65 17.62
C VAL A 96 -2.06 -3.83 16.25
N TYR A 97 -2.77 -3.42 15.21
CA TYR A 97 -2.31 -3.42 13.82
C TYR A 97 -2.50 -2.04 13.21
N SER A 98 -1.50 -1.54 12.48
CA SER A 98 -1.56 -0.21 11.86
C SER A 98 -1.38 -0.29 10.35
N ALA A 99 -2.22 0.45 9.61
CA ALA A 99 -2.11 0.69 8.18
C ALA A 99 -2.02 2.21 7.95
N HIS A 100 -0.80 2.70 7.83
CA HIS A 100 -0.45 4.12 7.80
C HIS A 100 -0.12 4.55 6.37
N THR A 101 1.14 4.83 6.05
CA THR A 101 1.51 5.32 4.71
C THR A 101 1.21 4.32 3.59
N ASN A 102 1.17 3.03 3.85
CA ASN A 102 0.70 2.04 2.88
C ASN A 102 -0.77 2.25 2.50
N LEU A 103 -1.62 2.72 3.45
CA LEU A 103 -3.03 3.08 3.19
C LEU A 103 -3.14 4.41 2.42
N ASP A 104 -2.22 5.35 2.63
CA ASP A 104 -2.18 6.63 1.92
C ASP A 104 -1.75 6.49 0.47
N VAL A 105 -0.80 5.58 0.21
CA VAL A 105 -0.19 5.37 -1.10
C VAL A 105 -1.06 4.49 -2.00
N THR A 106 -1.72 3.47 -1.43
CA THR A 106 -2.45 2.47 -2.22
C THR A 106 -3.58 3.06 -3.06
N ALA A 107 -3.83 2.46 -4.22
CA ALA A 107 -5.02 2.75 -5.01
C ALA A 107 -6.29 2.33 -4.25
N GLY A 108 -7.28 3.22 -4.19
CA GLY A 108 -8.50 3.04 -3.38
C GLY A 108 -8.26 3.19 -1.88
N GLY A 109 -7.12 3.74 -1.46
CA GLY A 109 -6.79 4.09 -0.09
C GLY A 109 -7.37 5.43 0.36
N LEU A 110 -6.79 6.00 1.43
CA LEU A 110 -7.36 7.17 2.10
C LEU A 110 -7.40 8.41 1.19
N ASN A 111 -6.33 8.69 0.46
CA ASN A 111 -6.28 9.82 -0.47
C ASN A 111 -7.28 9.68 -1.64
N ASP A 112 -7.54 8.47 -2.12
CA ASP A 112 -8.57 8.21 -3.13
C ASP A 112 -9.98 8.39 -2.57
N GLU A 113 -10.22 7.96 -1.33
CA GLU A 113 -11.51 8.15 -0.65
C GLU A 113 -11.84 9.64 -0.47
N VAL A 114 -10.85 10.45 -0.07
CA VAL A 114 -11.01 11.92 0.00
C VAL A 114 -11.28 12.51 -1.38
N ALA A 115 -10.51 12.12 -2.41
CA ALA A 115 -10.71 12.58 -3.78
C ALA A 115 -12.11 12.24 -4.31
N ARG A 116 -12.62 11.06 -4.01
CA ARG A 116 -13.96 10.60 -4.37
C ARG A 116 -15.04 11.42 -3.66
N ARG A 117 -14.90 11.68 -2.37
CA ARG A 117 -15.86 12.51 -1.59
C ARG A 117 -15.90 13.96 -2.09
N LEU A 118 -14.78 14.50 -2.56
CA LEU A 118 -14.72 15.79 -3.21
C LEU A 118 -15.35 15.79 -4.63
N GLY A 119 -15.73 14.64 -5.16
CA GLY A 119 -16.29 14.51 -6.51
C GLY A 119 -15.29 14.73 -7.63
N LEU A 120 -13.99 14.50 -7.37
CA LEU A 120 -12.93 14.69 -8.37
C LEU A 120 -13.02 13.65 -9.50
N GLN A 121 -12.76 14.11 -10.72
CA GLN A 121 -12.68 13.32 -11.94
C GLN A 121 -11.25 13.32 -12.49
N GLY A 122 -10.90 12.27 -13.26
CA GLY A 122 -9.56 12.15 -13.84
C GLY A 122 -8.47 12.12 -12.78
N ILE A 123 -8.71 11.41 -11.66
CA ILE A 123 -7.81 11.33 -10.52
C ILE A 123 -6.49 10.69 -10.96
N GLN A 124 -5.39 11.33 -10.59
CA GLN A 124 -4.01 10.90 -10.81
C GLN A 124 -3.22 11.00 -9.50
N GLY A 125 -2.09 10.30 -9.43
CA GLY A 125 -1.16 10.44 -8.31
C GLY A 125 -0.52 11.83 -8.25
N LEU A 126 -0.32 12.34 -7.04
CA LEU A 126 0.29 13.64 -6.81
C LEU A 126 1.82 13.57 -6.88
N GLU A 127 2.44 12.78 -6.03
CA GLU A 127 3.90 12.57 -5.98
C GLU A 127 4.22 11.09 -6.03
N GLU A 128 5.18 10.70 -6.88
CA GLU A 128 5.61 9.32 -6.99
C GLU A 128 6.53 8.96 -5.83
N THR A 129 6.17 7.93 -5.05
CA THR A 129 6.94 7.45 -3.90
C THR A 129 7.74 6.19 -4.21
N GLY A 130 7.39 5.47 -5.26
CA GLY A 130 8.08 4.27 -5.68
C GLY A 130 7.46 3.61 -6.89
N ARG A 131 8.06 2.51 -7.26
CA ARG A 131 7.55 1.64 -8.35
C ARG A 131 7.67 0.18 -7.97
N ASP A 132 6.74 -0.62 -8.44
CA ASP A 132 6.92 -2.07 -8.38
C ASP A 132 8.17 -2.46 -9.19
N VAL A 133 8.87 -3.47 -8.71
CA VAL A 133 9.99 -4.06 -9.45
C VAL A 133 9.47 -5.25 -10.24
N ALA A 134 9.77 -5.30 -11.51
CA ALA A 134 9.57 -6.46 -12.35
C ALA A 134 10.90 -6.97 -12.91
N TYR A 135 10.93 -8.24 -13.21
CA TYR A 135 12.07 -8.91 -13.80
C TYR A 135 11.70 -9.53 -15.13
N LYS A 136 12.67 -9.61 -16.04
CA LYS A 136 12.64 -10.55 -17.15
C LYS A 136 13.32 -11.81 -16.69
N VAL A 137 12.60 -12.93 -16.67
CA VAL A 137 13.17 -14.26 -16.51
C VAL A 137 13.38 -14.84 -17.89
N ALA A 138 14.62 -15.22 -18.21
CA ALA A 138 14.99 -15.94 -19.43
C ALA A 138 15.46 -17.33 -19.03
N VAL A 139 14.84 -18.38 -19.55
CA VAL A 139 15.18 -19.78 -19.24
C VAL A 139 15.44 -20.56 -20.51
N TYR A 140 16.41 -21.46 -20.48
CA TYR A 140 16.83 -22.29 -21.60
C TYR A 140 16.34 -23.70 -21.39
N VAL A 141 15.53 -24.23 -22.30
CA VAL A 141 14.84 -25.51 -22.13
C VAL A 141 14.83 -26.31 -23.43
N PRO A 142 15.00 -27.68 -23.40
CA PRO A 142 14.77 -28.50 -24.60
C PRO A 142 13.41 -28.24 -25.22
N VAL A 143 13.36 -28.18 -26.56
CA VAL A 143 12.13 -27.86 -27.32
C VAL A 143 10.96 -28.76 -26.92
N THR A 144 11.24 -30.02 -26.50
CA THR A 144 10.22 -30.96 -26.06
C THR A 144 9.47 -30.57 -24.77
N HIS A 145 10.03 -29.67 -23.98
CA HIS A 145 9.47 -29.20 -22.68
C HIS A 145 9.04 -27.73 -22.70
N SER A 146 9.25 -27.01 -23.80
CA SER A 146 9.00 -25.57 -23.90
C SER A 146 7.57 -25.18 -23.57
N GLU A 147 6.58 -25.91 -24.10
CA GLU A 147 5.16 -25.58 -23.88
C GLU A 147 4.71 -25.81 -22.43
N GLN A 148 5.14 -26.94 -21.85
CA GLN A 148 4.87 -27.25 -20.45
C GLN A 148 5.46 -26.18 -19.52
N LEU A 149 6.68 -25.70 -19.82
CA LEU A 149 7.35 -24.68 -19.05
C LEU A 149 6.64 -23.32 -19.15
N ARG A 150 6.26 -22.89 -20.36
CA ARG A 150 5.50 -21.65 -20.58
C ARG A 150 4.19 -21.67 -19.78
N GLN A 151 3.45 -22.78 -19.86
CA GLN A 151 2.19 -22.93 -19.16
C GLN A 151 2.38 -22.86 -17.63
N ALA A 152 3.32 -23.62 -17.09
CA ALA A 152 3.58 -23.67 -15.65
C ALA A 152 3.98 -22.30 -15.07
N MET A 153 4.85 -21.56 -15.76
CA MET A 153 5.23 -20.20 -15.36
C MET A 153 4.07 -19.21 -15.48
N GLY A 154 3.28 -19.30 -16.54
CA GLY A 154 2.12 -18.45 -16.80
C GLY A 154 1.00 -18.63 -15.77
N ASP A 155 0.71 -19.88 -15.39
CA ASP A 155 -0.35 -20.24 -14.41
C ASP A 155 -0.10 -19.64 -13.01
N VAL A 156 1.16 -19.43 -12.65
CA VAL A 156 1.54 -18.77 -11.39
C VAL A 156 1.74 -17.25 -11.54
N GLY A 157 1.39 -16.68 -12.70
CA GLY A 157 1.30 -15.24 -12.92
C GLY A 157 2.47 -14.60 -13.67
N ALA A 158 3.35 -15.37 -14.30
CA ALA A 158 4.32 -14.81 -15.25
C ALA A 158 3.63 -14.28 -16.51
N GLY A 159 4.21 -13.25 -17.14
CA GLY A 159 3.75 -12.75 -18.43
C GLY A 159 2.45 -11.94 -18.38
N HIS A 160 2.13 -11.25 -17.28
CA HIS A 160 1.06 -10.27 -17.26
C HIS A 160 1.54 -8.94 -17.85
N ILE A 161 0.91 -8.48 -18.94
CA ILE A 161 1.15 -7.19 -19.57
C ILE A 161 -0.21 -6.54 -19.87
N GLY A 162 -0.63 -5.57 -19.08
CA GLY A 162 -1.95 -4.98 -19.17
C GLY A 162 -3.06 -6.02 -18.98
N MET A 163 -3.92 -6.19 -19.97
CA MET A 163 -5.02 -7.17 -19.96
C MET A 163 -4.65 -8.52 -20.59
N TYR A 164 -3.35 -8.77 -20.84
CA TYR A 164 -2.87 -10.03 -21.40
C TYR A 164 -2.12 -10.82 -20.34
N SER A 165 -2.32 -12.14 -20.30
CA SER A 165 -1.60 -13.09 -19.46
C SER A 165 -0.77 -14.04 -20.30
N HIS A 166 0.16 -14.78 -19.67
CA HIS A 166 1.02 -15.77 -20.31
C HIS A 166 1.88 -15.20 -21.46
N CYS A 167 2.12 -13.89 -21.46
CA CYS A 167 2.99 -13.29 -22.48
C CYS A 167 4.42 -13.80 -22.32
N SER A 168 4.93 -14.37 -23.38
CA SER A 168 6.32 -14.84 -23.47
C SER A 168 6.87 -14.62 -24.86
N PHE A 169 8.18 -14.60 -24.98
CA PHE A 169 8.87 -14.57 -26.24
C PHE A 169 9.91 -15.71 -26.27
N SER A 170 9.96 -16.47 -27.36
CA SER A 170 10.88 -17.59 -27.47
C SER A 170 11.79 -17.45 -28.69
N VAL A 171 13.03 -17.88 -28.52
CA VAL A 171 14.03 -17.98 -29.61
C VAL A 171 14.61 -19.37 -29.58
N ALA A 172 14.56 -20.06 -30.72
CA ALA A 172 15.22 -21.37 -30.88
C ALA A 172 16.74 -21.19 -31.01
N GLY A 173 17.48 -22.09 -30.41
CA GLY A 173 18.93 -22.08 -30.40
C GLY A 173 19.54 -23.45 -30.09
N GLU A 174 20.85 -23.47 -29.94
CA GLU A 174 21.61 -24.67 -29.56
C GLU A 174 22.28 -24.45 -28.21
N GLY A 175 21.86 -25.23 -27.19
CA GLY A 175 22.57 -25.36 -25.93
C GLY A 175 23.75 -26.30 -26.03
N ARG A 176 24.89 -26.00 -25.37
CA ARG A 176 26.05 -26.85 -25.31
C ARG A 176 26.55 -26.98 -23.89
N PHE A 177 26.80 -28.20 -23.46
CA PHE A 177 27.34 -28.49 -22.13
C PHE A 177 28.18 -29.78 -22.12
N LEU A 178 29.01 -29.91 -21.10
CA LEU A 178 29.82 -31.11 -20.84
C LEU A 178 29.42 -31.67 -19.47
N PRO A 179 28.67 -32.78 -19.40
CA PRO A 179 28.38 -33.44 -18.13
C PRO A 179 29.68 -33.94 -17.48
N LEU A 180 29.90 -33.57 -16.22
CA LEU A 180 31.04 -33.97 -15.43
C LEU A 180 30.74 -35.22 -14.61
N GLU A 181 31.80 -35.86 -14.06
CA GLU A 181 31.64 -37.03 -13.19
C GLU A 181 30.78 -36.67 -11.96
N GLY A 182 29.77 -37.49 -11.67
CA GLY A 182 28.83 -37.28 -10.58
C GLY A 182 27.49 -36.64 -10.99
N THR A 183 27.34 -36.21 -12.27
CA THR A 183 26.04 -35.71 -12.81
C THR A 183 25.20 -36.87 -13.36
N ASN A 184 23.88 -36.64 -13.39
CA ASN A 184 22.90 -37.53 -14.04
C ASN A 184 22.14 -36.76 -15.13
N PRO A 185 22.77 -36.49 -16.28
CA PRO A 185 22.19 -35.60 -17.29
C PRO A 185 20.92 -36.21 -17.91
N PHE A 186 19.88 -35.39 -18.08
CA PHE A 186 18.65 -35.76 -18.81
C PHE A 186 18.93 -36.10 -20.29
N ILE A 187 19.86 -35.38 -20.91
CA ILE A 187 20.33 -35.62 -22.30
C ILE A 187 21.85 -35.74 -22.27
N GLY A 188 22.39 -36.71 -23.02
CA GLY A 188 23.82 -36.88 -23.23
C GLY A 188 24.50 -37.80 -22.20
N HIS A 189 25.86 -37.82 -22.21
CA HIS A 189 26.66 -38.71 -21.42
C HIS A 189 27.83 -37.99 -20.76
N VAL A 190 28.19 -38.43 -19.57
CA VAL A 190 29.35 -37.90 -18.82
C VAL A 190 30.62 -37.99 -19.67
N GLY A 191 31.37 -36.88 -19.74
CA GLY A 191 32.68 -36.79 -20.42
C GLY A 191 32.62 -36.45 -21.90
N SER A 192 31.43 -36.26 -22.50
CA SER A 192 31.29 -35.81 -23.88
C SER A 192 30.57 -34.44 -23.96
N ILE A 193 30.96 -33.60 -24.93
CA ILE A 193 30.27 -32.35 -25.17
C ILE A 193 28.96 -32.66 -25.93
N GLU A 194 27.86 -32.29 -25.34
CA GLU A 194 26.53 -32.43 -25.94
C GLU A 194 26.07 -31.11 -26.58
N THR A 195 25.29 -31.23 -27.65
CA THR A 195 24.61 -30.11 -28.30
C THR A 195 23.13 -30.44 -28.41
N VAL A 196 22.29 -29.60 -27.84
CA VAL A 196 20.85 -29.82 -27.71
C VAL A 196 20.09 -28.68 -28.36
N GLN A 197 19.00 -28.98 -29.08
CA GLN A 197 18.08 -27.98 -29.59
C GLN A 197 17.22 -27.48 -28.42
N GLU A 198 17.36 -26.19 -28.12
CA GLU A 198 16.70 -25.54 -26.99
C GLU A 198 15.91 -24.31 -27.46
N GLU A 199 14.93 -23.92 -26.68
CA GLU A 199 14.31 -22.61 -26.74
C GLU A 199 14.76 -21.78 -25.53
N ARG A 200 15.15 -20.55 -25.80
CA ARG A 200 15.26 -19.50 -24.81
C ARG A 200 13.88 -18.84 -24.67
N ILE A 201 13.21 -19.02 -23.53
CA ILE A 201 11.92 -18.46 -23.23
C ILE A 201 12.11 -17.25 -22.32
N GLU A 202 11.58 -16.11 -22.70
CA GLU A 202 11.60 -14.88 -21.93
C GLU A 202 10.18 -14.49 -21.49
N THR A 203 10.02 -14.13 -20.22
CA THR A 203 8.74 -13.63 -19.70
C THR A 203 8.97 -12.56 -18.62
N VAL A 204 7.98 -11.69 -18.41
CA VAL A 204 8.00 -10.64 -17.38
C VAL A 204 7.39 -11.19 -16.11
N VAL A 205 8.06 -10.97 -14.99
CA VAL A 205 7.65 -11.48 -13.67
C VAL A 205 7.70 -10.36 -12.64
N PRO A 206 6.57 -9.98 -12.00
CA PRO A 206 6.58 -9.06 -10.86
C PRO A 206 7.44 -9.62 -9.71
N LYS A 207 8.19 -8.78 -9.02
CA LYS A 207 9.08 -9.18 -7.90
C LYS A 207 8.38 -10.09 -6.88
N LYS A 208 7.13 -9.77 -6.54
CA LYS A 208 6.32 -10.53 -5.57
C LYS A 208 6.01 -11.97 -5.99
N LEU A 209 6.04 -12.26 -7.30
CA LEU A 209 5.76 -13.58 -7.87
C LEU A 209 7.03 -14.33 -8.25
N LEU A 210 8.21 -13.72 -8.16
CA LEU A 210 9.45 -14.30 -8.67
C LEU A 210 9.73 -15.68 -8.05
N GLY A 211 9.61 -15.83 -6.73
CA GLY A 211 9.84 -17.12 -6.07
C GLY A 211 8.85 -18.20 -6.50
N ALA A 212 7.57 -17.86 -6.68
CA ALA A 212 6.55 -18.80 -7.15
C ALA A 212 6.81 -19.24 -8.61
N VAL A 213 7.22 -18.29 -9.46
CA VAL A 213 7.52 -18.58 -10.88
C VAL A 213 8.77 -19.45 -11.00
N LEU A 214 9.83 -19.17 -10.24
CA LEU A 214 11.03 -20.02 -10.23
C LEU A 214 10.72 -21.42 -9.70
N GLY A 215 9.93 -21.54 -8.63
CA GLY A 215 9.52 -22.86 -8.12
C GLY A 215 8.66 -23.65 -9.13
N ALA A 216 7.77 -23.00 -9.87
CA ALA A 216 7.00 -23.66 -10.92
C ALA A 216 7.89 -24.08 -12.11
N MET A 217 8.87 -23.25 -12.46
CA MET A 217 9.89 -23.57 -13.46
C MET A 217 10.68 -24.82 -13.06
N GLU A 218 11.20 -24.88 -11.83
CA GLU A 218 12.00 -25.99 -11.31
C GLU A 218 11.22 -27.32 -11.31
N GLN A 219 9.94 -27.29 -11.05
CA GLN A 219 9.10 -28.51 -11.00
C GLN A 219 8.92 -29.20 -12.35
N VAL A 220 8.98 -28.46 -13.45
CA VAL A 220 8.67 -28.98 -14.81
C VAL A 220 9.89 -29.03 -15.73
N HIS A 221 10.97 -28.38 -15.33
CA HIS A 221 12.21 -28.39 -16.13
C HIS A 221 12.90 -29.75 -16.06
N PRO A 222 13.32 -30.33 -17.20
CA PRO A 222 13.89 -31.69 -17.22
C PRO A 222 15.34 -31.76 -16.71
N TYR A 223 16.06 -30.62 -16.65
CA TYR A 223 17.47 -30.61 -16.24
C TYR A 223 17.60 -30.55 -14.71
N GLU A 224 18.63 -31.23 -14.17
CA GLU A 224 18.97 -31.16 -12.76
C GLU A 224 19.58 -29.80 -12.36
N GLU A 225 20.29 -29.14 -13.29
CA GLU A 225 20.82 -27.80 -13.16
C GLU A 225 20.23 -26.94 -14.29
N ILE A 226 19.43 -25.95 -13.93
CA ILE A 226 18.69 -25.14 -14.88
C ILE A 226 19.48 -23.87 -15.21
N ALA A 227 19.70 -23.60 -16.49
CA ALA A 227 20.25 -22.33 -16.96
C ALA A 227 19.13 -21.30 -17.09
N TYR A 228 19.21 -20.20 -16.34
CA TYR A 228 18.27 -19.07 -16.45
C TYR A 228 18.93 -17.78 -16.01
N ASP A 229 18.40 -16.65 -16.53
CA ASP A 229 18.83 -15.31 -16.19
C ASP A 229 17.65 -14.51 -15.58
N ILE A 230 17.95 -13.66 -14.61
CA ILE A 230 16.99 -12.71 -14.01
C ILE A 230 17.53 -11.31 -14.22
N VAL A 231 16.81 -10.48 -15.01
CA VAL A 231 17.18 -9.10 -15.33
C VAL A 231 16.12 -8.13 -14.82
N ALA A 232 16.50 -7.16 -14.01
CA ALA A 232 15.59 -6.14 -13.56
C ALA A 232 15.15 -5.25 -14.74
N LEU A 233 13.85 -4.90 -14.79
CA LEU A 233 13.27 -4.07 -15.82
C LEU A 233 12.89 -2.70 -15.25
N GLU A 234 13.23 -1.62 -15.96
CA GLU A 234 12.85 -0.25 -15.59
C GLU A 234 11.47 0.17 -16.10
N ASN A 235 10.98 -0.46 -17.15
CA ASN A 235 9.78 -0.02 -17.89
C ASN A 235 8.51 -0.82 -17.56
N ALA A 236 8.56 -1.81 -16.70
CA ALA A 236 7.47 -2.78 -16.51
C ALA A 236 6.83 -2.68 -15.11
N CYS A 237 6.68 -1.45 -14.57
CA CYS A 237 6.33 -1.30 -13.16
C CYS A 237 5.21 -0.27 -12.98
N ASP A 238 4.23 -0.62 -12.15
CA ASP A 238 3.23 0.33 -11.67
C ASP A 238 3.90 1.30 -10.70
N ALA A 239 3.68 2.58 -10.91
CA ALA A 239 4.16 3.63 -10.01
C ALA A 239 3.17 3.83 -8.86
N HIS A 240 3.71 4.01 -7.67
CA HIS A 240 2.96 4.30 -6.46
C HIS A 240 3.04 5.79 -6.14
N TYR A 241 1.96 6.36 -5.62
CA TYR A 241 1.86 7.80 -5.42
C TYR A 241 1.26 8.11 -4.05
N ILE A 242 1.88 9.06 -3.34
CA ILE A 242 1.23 9.71 -2.21
C ILE A 242 0.42 10.92 -2.69
N GLY A 243 -0.73 11.16 -2.04
CA GLY A 243 -1.65 12.19 -2.46
C GLY A 243 -2.30 11.94 -3.82
N ARG A 244 -3.28 12.77 -4.15
CA ARG A 244 -4.03 12.70 -5.42
C ARG A 244 -4.21 14.09 -6.01
N ILE A 245 -4.42 14.13 -7.33
CA ILE A 245 -4.81 15.33 -8.05
C ILE A 245 -5.88 15.00 -9.08
N GLY A 246 -6.91 15.84 -9.18
CA GLY A 246 -8.03 15.64 -10.10
C GLY A 246 -8.74 16.94 -10.38
N ASN A 247 -9.85 16.87 -11.11
CA ASN A 247 -10.62 18.05 -11.46
C ASN A 247 -12.06 17.92 -10.96
N LEU A 248 -12.62 19.04 -10.47
CA LEU A 248 -14.06 19.14 -10.28
C LEU A 248 -14.78 19.08 -11.65
N PRO A 249 -16.01 18.56 -11.71
CA PRO A 249 -16.78 18.52 -12.96
C PRO A 249 -16.95 19.89 -13.62
N GLN A 250 -17.07 20.94 -12.79
CA GLN A 250 -17.17 22.33 -13.20
C GLN A 250 -16.37 23.22 -12.24
N PRO A 251 -15.87 24.38 -12.72
CA PRO A 251 -15.22 25.35 -11.84
C PRO A 251 -16.19 25.87 -10.79
N LEU A 252 -15.73 26.01 -9.55
CA LEU A 252 -16.48 26.57 -8.42
C LEU A 252 -15.90 27.91 -7.96
N SER A 253 -16.73 28.75 -7.33
CA SER A 253 -16.26 29.87 -6.54
C SER A 253 -15.59 29.39 -5.24
N ILE A 254 -14.88 30.28 -4.55
CA ILE A 254 -14.29 29.96 -3.23
C ILE A 254 -15.39 29.63 -2.22
N GLU A 255 -16.49 30.37 -2.26
CA GLU A 255 -17.64 30.23 -1.38
C GLU A 255 -18.30 28.85 -1.55
N ASP A 256 -18.62 28.47 -2.78
CA ASP A 256 -19.21 27.15 -3.08
C ASP A 256 -18.25 25.99 -2.73
N PHE A 257 -16.97 26.16 -3.04
CA PHE A 257 -15.99 25.14 -2.71
C PHE A 257 -15.76 24.99 -1.20
N LYS A 258 -15.89 26.07 -0.43
CA LYS A 258 -15.88 26.02 1.03
C LYS A 258 -17.01 25.14 1.58
N GLU A 259 -18.21 25.22 1.01
CA GLU A 259 -19.34 24.36 1.40
C GLU A 259 -19.04 22.88 1.10
N VAL A 260 -18.45 22.58 -0.06
CA VAL A 260 -18.00 21.22 -0.40
C VAL A 260 -16.99 20.74 0.65
N LEU A 261 -15.99 21.54 0.98
CA LEU A 261 -14.98 21.16 1.98
C LEU A 261 -15.58 20.94 3.37
N GLN A 262 -16.52 21.78 3.79
CA GLN A 262 -17.20 21.61 5.08
C GLN A 262 -18.03 20.32 5.15
N SER A 263 -18.61 19.90 4.03
CA SER A 263 -19.33 18.63 3.93
C SER A 263 -18.36 17.42 3.98
N VAL A 264 -17.21 17.51 3.31
CA VAL A 264 -16.23 16.42 3.27
C VAL A 264 -15.44 16.33 4.58
N PHE A 265 -15.12 17.47 5.21
CA PHE A 265 -14.34 17.58 6.43
C PHE A 265 -15.15 18.23 7.58
N PRO A 266 -16.21 17.60 8.07
CA PRO A 266 -17.14 18.22 9.04
C PRO A 266 -16.48 18.53 10.39
N HIS A 267 -15.39 17.87 10.71
CA HIS A 267 -14.65 18.06 11.97
C HIS A 267 -13.56 19.13 11.88
N SER A 268 -13.28 19.64 10.67
CA SER A 268 -12.16 20.55 10.42
C SER A 268 -12.47 22.02 10.70
N GLN A 269 -11.44 22.74 11.14
CA GLN A 269 -11.38 24.19 11.05
C GLN A 269 -10.51 24.57 9.84
N LEU A 270 -11.18 24.85 8.71
CA LEU A 270 -10.49 25.15 7.46
C LEU A 270 -9.70 26.46 7.55
N ARG A 271 -8.40 26.41 7.40
CA ARG A 271 -7.54 27.61 7.27
C ARG A 271 -7.09 27.75 5.82
N TRP A 272 -7.31 28.92 5.25
CA TRP A 272 -6.96 29.20 3.86
C TRP A 272 -5.75 30.13 3.78
N GLY A 273 -4.83 29.86 2.87
CA GLY A 273 -3.65 30.69 2.64
C GLY A 273 -3.09 30.55 1.22
N GLY A 274 -1.98 31.21 0.99
CA GLY A 274 -1.36 31.26 -0.35
C GLY A 274 -1.96 32.33 -1.25
N ALA A 275 -2.06 32.05 -2.56
CA ALA A 275 -2.68 32.94 -3.54
C ALA A 275 -4.20 32.75 -3.56
N LYS A 276 -4.95 33.82 -3.84
CA LYS A 276 -6.40 33.75 -3.97
C LYS A 276 -6.76 33.39 -5.42
N PRO A 277 -7.44 32.23 -5.68
CA PRO A 277 -7.79 31.83 -7.02
C PRO A 277 -9.01 32.61 -7.52
N SER A 278 -9.14 32.79 -8.84
CA SER A 278 -10.34 33.37 -9.47
C SER A 278 -11.47 32.35 -9.57
N SER A 279 -11.14 31.08 -9.73
CA SER A 279 -12.05 29.93 -9.75
C SER A 279 -11.25 28.69 -9.35
N ILE A 280 -11.94 27.65 -8.92
CA ILE A 280 -11.35 26.40 -8.42
C ILE A 280 -11.89 25.25 -9.24
N GLN A 281 -10.99 24.54 -9.95
CA GLN A 281 -11.35 23.37 -10.72
C GLN A 281 -10.36 22.20 -10.49
N ARG A 282 -9.05 22.51 -10.50
CA ARG A 282 -8.01 21.49 -10.34
C ARG A 282 -7.53 21.41 -8.90
N ILE A 283 -7.77 20.27 -8.25
CA ILE A 283 -7.53 20.06 -6.84
C ILE A 283 -6.41 19.05 -6.66
N GLY A 284 -5.37 19.43 -5.90
CA GLY A 284 -4.41 18.49 -5.33
C GLY A 284 -4.75 18.23 -3.86
N LEU A 285 -4.47 17.05 -3.35
CA LEU A 285 -4.66 16.72 -1.95
C LEU A 285 -3.63 15.69 -1.45
N CYS A 286 -3.32 15.77 -0.18
CA CYS A 286 -2.63 14.74 0.59
C CYS A 286 -3.15 14.81 2.03
N THR A 287 -3.67 13.70 2.55
CA THR A 287 -4.17 13.60 3.93
C THR A 287 -3.03 13.74 4.93
N GLY A 288 -3.34 14.09 6.17
CA GLY A 288 -2.35 14.28 7.23
C GLY A 288 -1.39 15.43 6.97
N SER A 289 -0.12 15.22 7.26
CA SER A 289 0.94 16.24 7.15
C SER A 289 1.61 16.21 5.77
N GLY A 290 1.02 16.86 4.78
CA GLY A 290 1.48 16.89 3.39
C GLY A 290 1.99 18.26 2.90
N ALA A 291 2.40 19.19 3.80
CA ALA A 291 2.86 20.53 3.40
C ALA A 291 4.07 20.49 2.46
N GLU A 292 4.89 19.46 2.50
CA GLU A 292 6.04 19.27 1.61
C GLU A 292 5.65 19.14 0.13
N PHE A 293 4.43 18.69 -0.18
CA PHE A 293 3.95 18.48 -1.55
C PHE A 293 3.33 19.74 -2.19
N ILE A 294 3.31 20.90 -1.52
CA ILE A 294 2.83 22.18 -2.06
C ILE A 294 3.52 22.50 -3.39
N LYS A 295 4.84 22.29 -3.48
CA LYS A 295 5.61 22.57 -4.71
C LYS A 295 5.18 21.70 -5.88
N ILE A 296 4.91 20.41 -5.64
CA ILE A 296 4.49 19.50 -6.71
C ILE A 296 3.04 19.78 -7.13
N ALA A 297 2.16 20.12 -6.19
CA ALA A 297 0.80 20.53 -6.49
C ALA A 297 0.78 21.79 -7.39
N ALA A 298 1.60 22.80 -7.07
CA ALA A 298 1.77 24.01 -7.89
C ALA A 298 2.35 23.68 -9.28
N LYS A 299 3.39 22.82 -9.35
CA LYS A 299 3.98 22.36 -10.64
C LYS A 299 2.96 21.65 -11.51
N LYS A 300 2.05 20.86 -10.89
CA LYS A 300 0.95 20.17 -11.57
C LYS A 300 -0.27 21.07 -11.81
N LYS A 301 -0.12 22.40 -11.55
CA LYS A 301 -1.13 23.45 -11.82
C LYS A 301 -2.44 23.22 -11.05
N ALA A 302 -2.36 22.79 -9.80
CA ALA A 302 -3.52 22.76 -8.93
C ALA A 302 -3.93 24.21 -8.58
N ASP A 303 -5.24 24.51 -8.63
CA ASP A 303 -5.78 25.80 -8.17
C ASP A 303 -5.77 25.83 -6.63
N VAL A 304 -6.08 24.67 -6.03
CA VAL A 304 -6.10 24.46 -4.58
C VAL A 304 -5.38 23.17 -4.23
N TYR A 305 -4.62 23.23 -3.14
CA TYR A 305 -4.02 22.06 -2.50
C TYR A 305 -4.56 21.91 -1.08
N ILE A 306 -5.06 20.70 -0.73
CA ILE A 306 -5.69 20.39 0.56
C ILE A 306 -4.78 19.45 1.33
N THR A 307 -4.47 19.78 2.59
CA THR A 307 -3.66 18.95 3.49
C THR A 307 -3.89 19.35 4.96
N GLY A 308 -3.13 18.82 5.89
CA GLY A 308 -3.07 19.21 7.29
C GLY A 308 -1.70 19.73 7.72
N ASP A 309 -1.60 20.17 8.98
CA ASP A 309 -0.36 20.58 9.66
C ASP A 309 0.44 21.70 8.94
N VAL A 310 -0.23 22.63 8.28
CA VAL A 310 0.39 23.69 7.48
C VAL A 310 0.92 24.80 8.36
N LYS A 311 2.21 25.12 8.24
CA LYS A 311 2.89 26.16 8.99
C LYS A 311 2.84 27.51 8.26
N TYR A 312 3.18 28.58 8.97
CA TYR A 312 3.23 29.94 8.42
C TYR A 312 4.09 30.03 7.14
N HIS A 313 5.27 29.46 7.14
CA HIS A 313 6.18 29.54 6.00
C HIS A 313 5.72 28.69 4.81
N ASP A 314 4.94 27.64 5.04
CA ASP A 314 4.33 26.84 3.98
C ASP A 314 3.26 27.67 3.24
N MET A 315 2.46 28.45 3.98
CA MET A 315 1.50 29.40 3.39
C MET A 315 2.18 30.56 2.65
N GLN A 316 3.33 31.04 3.15
CA GLN A 316 4.14 32.01 2.44
C GLN A 316 4.65 31.42 1.11
N LEU A 317 5.20 30.21 1.15
CA LEU A 317 5.66 29.49 -0.05
C LEU A 317 4.53 29.31 -1.07
N ALA A 318 3.34 28.90 -0.60
CA ALA A 318 2.16 28.75 -1.45
C ALA A 318 1.80 30.06 -2.20
N LYS A 319 1.89 31.21 -1.48
CA LYS A 319 1.68 32.53 -2.07
C LYS A 319 2.70 32.84 -3.18
N GLU A 320 3.97 32.57 -2.95
CA GLU A 320 5.03 32.80 -3.93
C GLU A 320 4.88 31.89 -5.17
N LEU A 321 4.36 30.67 -4.97
CA LEU A 321 4.09 29.71 -6.05
C LEU A 321 2.77 29.98 -6.79
N GLY A 322 1.93 30.89 -6.30
CA GLY A 322 0.67 31.24 -6.92
C GLY A 322 -0.46 30.20 -6.71
N ILE A 323 -0.33 29.31 -5.71
CA ILE A 323 -1.33 28.30 -5.38
C ILE A 323 -2.09 28.64 -4.09
N THR A 324 -3.36 28.28 -4.01
CA THR A 324 -4.11 28.29 -2.75
C THR A 324 -3.84 27.01 -1.96
N VAL A 325 -3.63 27.14 -0.65
CA VAL A 325 -3.54 25.98 0.25
C VAL A 325 -4.67 26.04 1.27
N VAL A 326 -5.35 24.92 1.45
CA VAL A 326 -6.32 24.72 2.52
C VAL A 326 -5.75 23.73 3.52
N ASP A 327 -5.51 24.21 4.74
CA ASP A 327 -5.21 23.37 5.87
C ASP A 327 -6.56 22.92 6.48
N ALA A 328 -6.90 21.65 6.24
CA ALA A 328 -8.11 21.03 6.76
C ALA A 328 -7.87 20.26 8.06
N GLY A 329 -6.65 20.37 8.61
CA GLY A 329 -6.23 19.71 9.85
C GLY A 329 -5.87 18.22 9.61
N HIS A 330 -4.97 17.72 10.44
CA HIS A 330 -4.51 16.32 10.39
C HIS A 330 -5.68 15.37 10.63
N TYR A 331 -6.30 15.46 11.82
CA TYR A 331 -7.47 14.66 12.18
C TYR A 331 -8.59 14.80 11.15
N GLY A 332 -8.87 16.05 10.70
CA GLY A 332 -9.97 16.33 9.77
C GLY A 332 -9.83 15.62 8.43
N THR A 333 -8.60 15.45 7.92
CA THR A 333 -8.33 14.77 6.65
C THR A 333 -8.25 13.24 6.79
N GLU A 334 -8.04 12.71 8.00
CA GLU A 334 -7.76 11.29 8.23
C GLU A 334 -8.78 10.55 9.09
N TYR A 335 -9.71 11.24 9.78
CA TYR A 335 -10.70 10.58 10.65
C TYR A 335 -11.50 9.49 9.96
N MET A 336 -11.69 9.61 8.64
CA MET A 336 -12.42 8.63 7.84
C MET A 336 -11.64 7.32 7.60
N SER A 337 -10.37 7.26 7.98
CA SER A 337 -9.55 6.04 7.88
C SER A 337 -10.15 4.88 8.69
N GLN A 338 -10.75 5.17 9.85
CA GLN A 338 -11.42 4.14 10.66
C GLN A 338 -12.57 3.46 9.90
N THR A 339 -13.42 4.23 9.22
CA THR A 339 -14.51 3.69 8.37
C THR A 339 -13.95 2.92 7.18
N LEU A 340 -12.88 3.41 6.56
CA LEU A 340 -12.23 2.74 5.43
C LEU A 340 -11.62 1.39 5.86
N LEU A 341 -10.92 1.34 6.98
CA LEU A 341 -10.34 0.11 7.55
C LEU A 341 -11.43 -0.90 7.90
N LYS A 342 -12.53 -0.44 8.53
CA LYS A 342 -13.72 -1.27 8.78
C LYS A 342 -14.23 -1.90 7.49
N GLN A 343 -14.46 -1.10 6.46
CA GLN A 343 -14.95 -1.60 5.16
C GLN A 343 -13.99 -2.60 4.50
N MET A 344 -12.67 -2.43 4.65
CA MET A 344 -11.68 -3.39 4.14
C MET A 344 -11.82 -4.76 4.80
N ILE A 345 -12.04 -4.79 6.12
CA ILE A 345 -12.21 -6.03 6.88
C ILE A 345 -13.56 -6.67 6.53
N GLU A 346 -14.66 -5.90 6.53
CA GLU A 346 -16.01 -6.37 6.24
C GLU A 346 -16.18 -6.92 4.81
N LYS A 347 -15.33 -6.52 3.86
CA LYS A 347 -15.28 -7.14 2.51
C LYS A 347 -14.79 -8.59 2.52
N SER A 348 -14.06 -8.99 3.55
CA SER A 348 -13.41 -10.31 3.65
C SER A 348 -14.12 -11.26 4.61
N PHE A 349 -14.91 -10.73 5.56
CA PHE A 349 -15.56 -11.49 6.60
C PHE A 349 -17.01 -11.06 6.77
N THR A 350 -17.88 -12.01 7.10
CA THR A 350 -19.26 -11.73 7.50
C THR A 350 -19.32 -11.28 8.97
N ALA A 351 -20.38 -10.58 9.36
CA ALA A 351 -20.55 -10.12 10.75
C ALA A 351 -20.61 -11.28 11.76
N ASP A 352 -21.02 -12.48 11.34
CA ASP A 352 -21.03 -13.69 12.18
C ASP A 352 -19.61 -14.27 12.40
N GLU A 353 -18.67 -13.95 11.51
CA GLU A 353 -17.28 -14.37 11.59
C GLU A 353 -16.43 -13.38 12.38
N VAL A 354 -16.60 -12.07 12.10
CA VAL A 354 -15.85 -10.98 12.73
C VAL A 354 -16.76 -9.74 12.83
N GLU A 355 -17.01 -9.30 14.06
CA GLU A 355 -17.68 -8.03 14.32
C GLU A 355 -16.67 -6.88 14.23
N VAL A 356 -16.97 -5.85 13.45
CA VAL A 356 -16.10 -4.66 13.31
C VAL A 356 -16.85 -3.43 13.77
N ILE A 357 -16.33 -2.78 14.82
CA ILE A 357 -16.86 -1.52 15.36
C ILE A 357 -15.89 -0.38 15.14
N GLU A 358 -16.40 0.84 15.01
CA GLU A 358 -15.61 2.07 14.97
C GLU A 358 -15.50 2.67 16.37
N SER A 359 -14.34 3.24 16.71
CA SER A 359 -14.16 3.91 17.99
C SER A 359 -15.09 5.11 18.13
N ASN A 360 -15.79 5.15 19.27
CA ASN A 360 -16.70 6.26 19.64
C ASN A 360 -16.01 7.34 20.49
N VAL A 361 -14.78 7.06 20.97
CA VAL A 361 -14.03 7.99 21.84
C VAL A 361 -12.97 8.78 21.08
N GLN A 362 -12.66 8.39 19.85
CA GLN A 362 -11.69 9.09 19.01
C GLN A 362 -12.15 10.54 18.75
N ARG A 363 -11.28 11.51 19.00
CA ARG A 363 -11.56 12.96 18.86
C ARG A 363 -10.32 13.68 18.30
N ASP A 364 -10.56 14.86 17.71
CA ASP A 364 -9.48 15.80 17.45
C ASP A 364 -8.86 16.27 18.77
N PHE A 365 -7.53 16.31 18.83
CA PHE A 365 -6.82 16.85 19.99
C PHE A 365 -6.90 18.38 20.08
N PHE A 366 -7.26 19.04 18.98
CA PHE A 366 -7.59 20.47 18.97
C PHE A 366 -9.09 20.69 19.24
N PHE A 367 -9.41 21.48 20.24
CA PHE A 367 -10.80 21.78 20.57
C PHE A 367 -11.15 23.24 20.23
N LYS A 368 -12.41 23.45 19.90
CA LYS A 368 -12.95 24.80 19.64
C LYS A 368 -13.27 25.45 20.97
N VAL A 369 -12.88 26.75 21.11
CA VAL A 369 -13.24 27.60 22.26
C VAL A 369 -14.42 28.46 21.88
#